data_8b72eef641a230d94f6975910f76aa41
#
_entry.id   8b72eef641a230d94f6975910f76aa41
#
_cell.length_a   1.000
_cell.length_b   1.000
_cell.length_c   1.000
_cell.angle_alpha   90.00
_cell.angle_beta   90.00
_cell.angle_gamma   90.00
#
_symmetry.space_group_name_H-M   'P 1'
#
loop_
_entity.id
_entity.type
_entity.pdbx_description
1 polymer ?
#
loop_
_entity_poly.entity_id
_entity_poly.type
_entity_poly.pdbx_seq_one_letter_code
_entity_poly.pdbx_strand_id
1 'polypeptide(L)'
;MGFSPAGKKDSYVSRLLIDKNSVGATSMVVNHFTLKPGKKTEAGSHPAPFDEFYYVLRGHGTVYLGSPPQATEIGPDSVVFIESKTKHFLENTDTEDLELITVMPGELVKGGNPLYDERIQTWGTSFRPITDDAKL
;
A
#
# COMPACT_ATOMS: atom_id res chain seq x y z
N MET A 1 -9.37 -4.28 -8.47
CA MET A 1 -8.22 -4.74 -9.27
C MET A 1 -6.99 -4.84 -8.40
N GLY A 2 -6.27 -5.94 -8.51
CA GLY A 2 -5.03 -6.15 -7.77
C GLY A 2 -3.82 -5.77 -8.60
N PHE A 3 -2.77 -5.30 -7.95
CA PHE A 3 -1.50 -4.95 -8.57
C PHE A 3 -0.35 -5.65 -7.84
N SER A 4 0.63 -6.07 -8.59
CA SER A 4 1.85 -6.69 -8.06
C SER A 4 3.06 -6.06 -8.74
N PRO A 5 4.20 -5.91 -8.06
CA PRO A 5 5.40 -5.38 -8.69
C PRO A 5 5.82 -6.22 -9.89
N ALA A 6 6.14 -5.58 -10.99
CA ALA A 6 6.66 -6.26 -12.17
C ALA A 6 8.02 -6.89 -11.83
N GLY A 7 8.22 -8.15 -12.21
CA GLY A 7 9.46 -8.87 -11.89
C GLY A 7 9.61 -9.30 -10.42
N LYS A 8 8.67 -8.92 -9.57
CA LYS A 8 8.66 -9.27 -8.14
C LYS A 8 7.27 -9.74 -7.70
N LYS A 9 6.60 -10.47 -8.57
CA LYS A 9 5.20 -10.86 -8.38
C LYS A 9 4.91 -11.59 -7.08
N ASP A 10 5.92 -12.23 -6.50
CA ASP A 10 5.78 -12.99 -5.28
C ASP A 10 6.11 -12.16 -4.03
N SER A 11 6.38 -10.86 -4.17
CA SER A 11 6.69 -10.02 -3.01
C SER A 11 5.44 -9.46 -2.34
N TYR A 12 4.55 -8.82 -3.09
CA TYR A 12 3.30 -8.32 -2.53
C TYR A 12 2.22 -8.11 -3.58
N VAL A 13 0.98 -8.00 -3.09
CA VAL A 13 -0.20 -7.69 -3.89
C VAL A 13 -0.93 -6.53 -3.23
N SER A 14 -1.27 -5.53 -4.02
CA SER A 14 -2.09 -4.40 -3.59
C SER A 14 -3.40 -4.42 -4.38
N ARG A 15 -4.52 -4.53 -3.67
CA ARG A 15 -5.84 -4.54 -4.27
C ARG A 15 -6.59 -3.26 -3.90
N LEU A 16 -7.00 -2.51 -4.92
CA LEU A 16 -7.83 -1.32 -4.72
C LEU A 16 -9.27 -1.75 -4.41
N LEU A 17 -9.71 -1.47 -3.19
CA LEU A 17 -11.07 -1.79 -2.75
C LEU A 17 -12.02 -0.62 -2.97
N ILE A 18 -11.57 0.58 -2.62
CA ILE A 18 -12.34 1.81 -2.75
C ILE A 18 -11.48 2.85 -3.41
N ASP A 19 -11.92 3.34 -4.55
CA ASP A 19 -11.31 4.48 -5.23
C ASP A 19 -12.32 5.06 -6.23
N LYS A 20 -11.90 6.05 -7.00
CA LYS A 20 -12.74 6.67 -8.00
C LYS A 20 -13.17 5.67 -9.08
N ASN A 21 -12.28 4.81 -9.51
CA ASN A 21 -12.53 3.90 -10.61
C ASN A 21 -13.38 2.69 -10.21
N SER A 22 -13.30 2.26 -8.96
CA SER A 22 -14.06 1.10 -8.49
C SER A 22 -15.50 1.46 -8.09
N VAL A 23 -15.68 2.53 -7.31
CA VAL A 23 -16.97 2.89 -6.73
C VAL A 23 -17.30 4.38 -6.84
N GLY A 24 -16.52 5.16 -7.58
CA GLY A 24 -16.73 6.59 -7.72
C GLY A 24 -16.34 7.42 -6.50
N ALA A 25 -15.56 6.87 -5.58
CA ALA A 25 -15.14 7.59 -4.38
C ALA A 25 -14.12 8.67 -4.73
N THR A 26 -14.31 9.88 -4.20
CA THR A 26 -13.41 11.00 -4.43
C THR A 26 -12.65 11.43 -3.19
N SER A 27 -13.07 10.96 -2.00
CA SER A 27 -12.53 11.41 -0.72
C SER A 27 -11.55 10.43 -0.09
N MET A 28 -11.48 9.19 -0.57
CA MET A 28 -10.59 8.19 0.01
C MET A 28 -10.19 7.14 -1.00
N VAL A 29 -9.03 6.55 -0.74
CA VAL A 29 -8.53 5.36 -1.41
C VAL A 29 -8.24 4.31 -0.35
N VAL A 30 -8.82 3.13 -0.53
CA VAL A 30 -8.64 2.01 0.40
C VAL A 30 -8.08 0.82 -0.36
N ASN A 31 -6.98 0.28 0.14
CA ASN A 31 -6.35 -0.91 -0.41
C ASN A 31 -6.35 -2.05 0.59
N HIS A 32 -6.51 -3.24 0.09
CA HIS A 32 -6.09 -4.45 0.78
C HIS A 32 -4.70 -4.82 0.29
N PHE A 33 -3.76 -4.92 1.21
CA PHE A 33 -2.35 -5.14 0.88
C PHE A 33 -1.88 -6.43 1.54
N THR A 34 -1.20 -7.28 0.76
CA THR A 34 -0.63 -8.53 1.26
C THR A 34 0.85 -8.57 0.93
N LEU A 35 1.68 -8.59 1.96
CA LEU A 35 3.14 -8.70 1.81
C LEU A 35 3.57 -10.12 2.17
N LYS A 36 4.26 -10.77 1.25
CA LYS A 36 4.68 -12.15 1.40
C LYS A 36 5.79 -12.31 2.45
N PRO A 37 5.92 -13.51 3.06
CA PRO A 37 6.94 -13.75 4.07
C PRO A 37 8.34 -13.39 3.61
N GLY A 38 9.08 -12.70 4.46
CA GLY A 38 10.47 -12.33 4.22
C GLY A 38 10.68 -11.23 3.19
N LYS A 39 9.60 -10.63 2.68
CA LYS A 39 9.68 -9.58 1.67
C LYS A 39 9.50 -8.21 2.28
N LYS A 40 9.92 -7.19 1.54
CA LYS A 40 9.74 -5.79 1.92
C LYS A 40 9.35 -4.94 0.72
N THR A 41 8.69 -3.83 1.01
CA THR A 41 8.30 -2.85 -0.01
C THR A 41 9.44 -1.89 -0.27
N GLU A 42 9.38 -1.20 -1.40
CA GLU A 42 10.29 -0.09 -1.67
C GLU A 42 9.95 1.09 -0.75
N ALA A 43 10.98 1.83 -0.36
CA ALA A 43 10.79 3.04 0.42
C ALA A 43 10.22 4.15 -0.46
N GLY A 44 9.26 4.88 0.07
CA GLY A 44 8.63 5.99 -0.62
C GLY A 44 7.91 6.90 0.34
N SER A 45 7.40 8.01 -0.17
CA SER A 45 6.60 8.96 0.60
C SER A 45 5.49 9.51 -0.29
N HIS A 46 4.47 10.09 0.35
CA HIS A 46 3.39 10.76 -0.37
C HIS A 46 3.48 12.27 -0.14
N PRO A 47 3.17 13.08 -1.16
CA PRO A 47 3.20 14.54 -1.00
C PRO A 47 2.08 15.01 -0.06
N ALA A 48 2.26 16.20 0.50
CA ALA A 48 1.19 16.84 1.25
C ALA A 48 -0.02 17.09 0.32
N PRO A 49 -1.24 16.92 0.78
CA PRO A 49 -1.67 16.58 2.14
C PRO A 49 -2.05 15.09 2.32
N PHE A 50 -1.38 14.20 1.64
CA PHE A 50 -1.71 12.77 1.65
C PHE A 50 -1.13 12.08 2.89
N ASP A 51 -1.82 12.18 4.02
CA ASP A 51 -1.57 11.29 5.15
C ASP A 51 -2.13 9.91 4.83
N GLU A 52 -1.55 8.90 5.43
CA GLU A 52 -1.96 7.52 5.22
C GLU A 52 -2.02 6.81 6.55
N PHE A 53 -2.91 5.82 6.70
CA PHE A 53 -2.80 4.90 7.81
C PHE A 53 -2.94 3.46 7.36
N TYR A 54 -2.33 2.57 8.13
CA TYR A 54 -2.46 1.13 7.97
C TYR A 54 -3.22 0.55 9.14
N TYR A 55 -4.06 -0.42 8.86
CA TYR A 55 -4.66 -1.27 9.86
C TYR A 55 -4.27 -2.71 9.57
N VAL A 56 -3.57 -3.36 10.50
CA VAL A 56 -3.08 -4.72 10.31
C VAL A 56 -4.20 -5.72 10.62
N LEU A 57 -4.53 -6.54 9.63
CA LEU A 57 -5.55 -7.58 9.78
C LEU A 57 -4.95 -8.88 10.30
N ARG A 58 -3.77 -9.25 9.79
CA ARG A 58 -3.16 -10.54 10.06
C ARG A 58 -1.67 -10.48 9.80
N GLY A 59 -0.92 -11.31 10.53
CA GLY A 59 0.52 -11.40 10.36
C GLY A 59 1.28 -10.39 11.21
N HIS A 60 2.60 -10.44 11.12
CA HIS A 60 3.53 -9.60 11.89
C HIS A 60 4.59 -9.06 10.96
N GLY A 61 5.06 -7.87 11.26
CA GLY A 61 6.11 -7.26 10.47
C GLY A 61 6.71 -6.05 11.17
N THR A 62 7.47 -5.29 10.41
CA THR A 62 8.10 -4.06 10.87
C THR A 62 7.77 -2.95 9.88
N VAL A 63 7.33 -1.82 10.40
CA VAL A 63 7.20 -0.58 9.62
C VAL A 63 8.40 0.31 9.94
N TYR A 64 8.96 0.90 8.90
CA TYR A 64 10.08 1.84 9.00
C TYR A 64 9.59 3.21 8.60
N LEU A 65 9.74 4.19 9.49
CA LEU A 65 9.27 5.56 9.29
C LEU A 65 10.40 6.56 9.44
N GLY A 66 10.47 7.50 8.53
CA GLY A 66 11.37 8.64 8.62
C GLY A 66 12.72 8.42 7.95
N SER A 67 13.58 9.43 8.09
CA SER A 67 14.95 9.44 7.57
C SER A 67 15.87 10.10 8.60
N PRO A 68 16.72 9.31 9.31
CA PRO A 68 16.89 7.87 9.17
C PRO A 68 15.66 7.10 9.63
N PRO A 69 15.43 5.90 9.08
CA PRO A 69 14.22 5.15 9.39
C PRO A 69 14.22 4.64 10.83
N GLN A 70 13.07 4.77 11.50
CA GLN A 70 12.82 4.18 12.80
C GLN A 70 11.94 2.96 12.62
N ALA A 71 12.36 1.83 13.16
CA ALA A 71 11.67 0.56 13.06
C ALA A 71 10.65 0.41 14.18
N THR A 72 9.44 -0.03 13.84
CA THR A 72 8.39 -0.34 14.81
C THR A 72 7.76 -1.67 14.43
N GLU A 73 7.68 -2.58 15.38
CA GLU A 73 7.00 -3.86 15.16
C GLU A 73 5.50 -3.67 15.13
N ILE A 74 4.83 -4.36 14.21
CA ILE A 74 3.38 -4.33 14.04
C ILE A 74 2.83 -5.75 13.97
N GLY A 75 1.59 -5.91 14.40
CA GLY A 75 0.87 -7.16 14.39
C GLY A 75 -0.63 -6.93 14.28
N PRO A 76 -1.47 -7.97 14.45
CA PRO A 76 -2.91 -7.85 14.30
C PRO A 76 -3.47 -6.70 15.15
N ASP A 77 -4.37 -5.92 14.56
CA ASP A 77 -5.03 -4.76 15.16
C ASP A 77 -4.12 -3.54 15.41
N SER A 78 -2.87 -3.58 14.95
CA SER A 78 -2.01 -2.40 14.96
C SER A 78 -2.53 -1.35 13.98
N VAL A 79 -2.49 -0.09 14.40
CA VAL A 79 -2.76 1.06 13.53
C VAL A 79 -1.46 1.85 13.37
N VAL A 80 -1.09 2.15 12.14
CA VAL A 80 0.10 2.94 11.83
C VAL A 80 -0.35 4.21 11.13
N PHE A 81 -0.09 5.37 11.72
CA PHE A 81 -0.33 6.65 11.07
C PHE A 81 0.95 7.12 10.40
N ILE A 82 0.85 7.49 9.13
CA ILE A 82 1.97 7.96 8.33
C ILE A 82 1.63 9.36 7.81
N GLU A 83 2.29 10.35 8.39
CA GLU A 83 2.13 11.72 7.96
C GLU A 83 2.67 11.89 6.54
N SER A 84 2.06 12.78 5.77
CA SER A 84 2.53 13.11 4.42
C SER A 84 4.02 13.48 4.44
N LYS A 85 4.74 13.21 3.36
CA LYS A 85 6.18 13.42 3.20
C LYS A 85 7.07 12.54 4.06
N THR A 86 6.50 11.66 4.89
CA THR A 86 7.28 10.72 5.69
C THR A 86 7.69 9.53 4.84
N LYS A 87 8.99 9.33 4.69
CA LYS A 87 9.53 8.17 4.00
C LYS A 87 9.20 6.92 4.81
N HIS A 88 8.68 5.89 4.14
CA HIS A 88 8.23 4.68 4.82
C HIS A 88 8.36 3.45 3.95
N PHE A 89 8.51 2.31 4.59
CA PHE A 89 8.40 0.99 3.97
C PHE A 89 8.06 -0.07 5.00
N LEU A 90 7.62 -1.22 4.51
CA LEU A 90 7.22 -2.37 5.32
C LEU A 90 8.14 -3.56 5.06
N GLU A 91 8.35 -4.35 6.09
CA GLU A 91 9.00 -5.64 5.99
C GLU A 91 8.15 -6.69 6.69
N ASN A 92 7.91 -7.81 6.02
CA ASN A 92 7.27 -8.96 6.65
C ASN A 92 8.34 -9.84 7.28
N THR A 93 8.38 -9.84 8.60
CA THR A 93 9.37 -10.59 9.39
C THR A 93 8.83 -11.94 9.87
N ASP A 94 7.63 -12.31 9.43
CA ASP A 94 6.97 -13.55 9.82
C ASP A 94 7.12 -14.63 8.74
N THR A 95 6.65 -15.82 9.05
CA THR A 95 6.55 -16.95 8.12
C THR A 95 5.20 -17.00 7.41
N GLU A 96 4.27 -16.16 7.80
CA GLU A 96 2.94 -16.01 7.21
C GLU A 96 2.83 -14.67 6.48
N ASP A 97 1.79 -14.55 5.62
CA ASP A 97 1.47 -13.28 4.96
C ASP A 97 1.17 -12.20 5.97
N LEU A 98 1.62 -10.98 5.68
CA LEU A 98 1.21 -9.78 6.40
C LEU A 98 0.11 -9.12 5.57
N GLU A 99 -1.11 -9.07 6.13
CA GLU A 99 -2.26 -8.46 5.48
C GLU A 99 -2.68 -7.22 6.23
N LEU A 100 -2.88 -6.16 5.48
CA LEU A 100 -3.31 -4.90 6.07
C LEU A 100 -4.20 -4.12 5.11
N ILE A 101 -5.00 -3.24 5.69
CA ILE A 101 -5.76 -2.23 4.96
C ILE A 101 -4.96 -0.95 5.00
N THR A 102 -4.81 -0.31 3.86
CA THR A 102 -4.21 1.02 3.77
C THR A 102 -5.28 2.02 3.37
N VAL A 103 -5.29 3.17 4.01
CA VAL A 103 -6.27 4.22 3.75
C VAL A 103 -5.55 5.56 3.62
N MET A 104 -5.86 6.28 2.55
CA MET A 104 -5.34 7.61 2.33
C MET A 104 -6.39 8.48 1.65
N PRO A 105 -6.22 9.80 1.66
CA PRO A 105 -7.13 10.68 0.94
C PRO A 105 -7.20 10.32 -0.53
N GLY A 106 -8.38 10.47 -1.10
CA GLY A 106 -8.61 10.20 -2.50
C GLY A 106 -8.17 11.34 -3.39
N GLU A 107 -9.01 11.66 -4.33
CA GLU A 107 -8.74 12.67 -5.35
C GLU A 107 -8.66 14.07 -4.75
N LEU A 108 -7.45 14.55 -4.54
CA LEU A 108 -7.19 15.92 -4.14
C LEU A 108 -6.75 16.79 -5.32
N VAL A 109 -6.55 16.18 -6.48
CA VAL A 109 -6.20 16.86 -7.71
C VAL A 109 -7.37 16.79 -8.65
N LYS A 110 -7.72 17.92 -9.25
CA LYS A 110 -8.84 18.02 -10.17
C LYS A 110 -8.68 17.03 -11.33
N GLY A 111 -9.64 16.15 -11.51
CA GLY A 111 -9.76 15.29 -12.67
C GLY A 111 -9.07 13.94 -12.59
N GLY A 112 -8.45 13.57 -11.45
CA GLY A 112 -7.74 12.29 -11.36
C GLY A 112 -7.94 11.55 -10.05
N ASN A 113 -7.59 10.28 -10.04
CA ASN A 113 -7.29 9.54 -8.84
C ASN A 113 -5.76 9.47 -8.78
N PRO A 114 -5.10 10.32 -7.98
CA PRO A 114 -3.65 10.44 -8.05
C PRO A 114 -2.93 9.13 -7.71
N LEU A 115 -3.47 8.34 -6.82
CA LEU A 115 -2.84 7.08 -6.46
C LEU A 115 -2.96 6.05 -7.61
N TYR A 116 -4.11 5.96 -8.23
CA TYR A 116 -4.31 5.06 -9.36
C TYR A 116 -3.44 5.48 -10.55
N ASP A 117 -3.48 6.77 -10.90
CA ASP A 117 -2.71 7.31 -12.00
C ASP A 117 -1.21 7.15 -11.77
N GLU A 118 -0.75 7.37 -10.55
CA GLU A 118 0.65 7.13 -10.17
C GLU A 118 1.03 5.68 -10.41
N ARG A 119 0.20 4.72 -10.02
CA ARG A 119 0.48 3.30 -10.23
C ARG A 119 0.50 2.93 -11.70
N ILE A 120 -0.37 3.53 -12.52
CA ILE A 120 -0.42 3.25 -13.95
C ILE A 120 0.73 3.97 -14.69
N GLN A 121 1.00 5.21 -14.35
CA GLN A 121 1.99 6.03 -15.05
C GLN A 121 3.41 5.85 -14.50
N THR A 122 3.56 5.93 -13.18
CA THR A 122 4.87 5.87 -12.54
C THR A 122 5.29 4.43 -12.26
N TRP A 123 4.34 3.62 -11.82
CA TRP A 123 4.56 2.21 -11.52
C TRP A 123 4.03 1.28 -12.59
N GLY A 124 3.44 1.81 -13.65
CA GLY A 124 2.88 1.00 -14.74
C GLY A 124 3.89 0.10 -15.39
N THR A 125 5.17 0.48 -15.39
CA THR A 125 6.28 -0.36 -15.82
C THR A 125 6.78 -1.28 -14.71
N SER A 126 6.52 -0.93 -13.44
CA SER A 126 6.95 -1.67 -12.26
C SER A 126 5.84 -2.50 -11.63
N PHE A 127 4.59 -2.23 -11.98
CA PHE A 127 3.42 -2.95 -11.48
C PHE A 127 2.61 -3.47 -12.66
N ARG A 128 1.93 -4.57 -12.43
CA ARG A 128 1.01 -5.15 -13.42
C ARG A 128 -0.32 -5.47 -12.74
N PRO A 129 -1.44 -5.32 -13.44
CA PRO A 129 -2.71 -5.76 -12.92
C PRO A 129 -2.75 -7.29 -12.79
N ILE A 130 -3.43 -7.75 -11.76
CA ILE A 130 -3.77 -9.16 -11.62
C ILE A 130 -5.18 -9.31 -12.18
N THR A 131 -5.31 -10.08 -13.26
CA THR A 131 -6.59 -10.21 -13.98
C THR A 131 -7.47 -11.32 -13.42
N ASP A 132 -6.92 -12.20 -12.62
CA ASP A 132 -7.65 -13.31 -12.01
C ASP A 132 -7.71 -13.10 -10.50
N ASP A 133 -8.82 -12.50 -10.05
CA ASP A 133 -9.03 -12.18 -8.64
C ASP A 133 -9.16 -13.42 -7.75
N ALA A 134 -9.52 -14.55 -8.32
CA ALA A 134 -9.65 -15.79 -7.54
C ALA A 134 -8.30 -16.28 -6.98
N LYS A 135 -7.20 -15.74 -7.49
CA LYS A 135 -5.85 -16.12 -7.05
C LYS A 135 -5.29 -15.22 -5.95
N LEU A 136 -6.07 -14.29 -5.50
CA LEU A 136 -5.65 -13.36 -4.45
C LEU A 136 -5.93 -13.85 -3.03
#